data_c759b4c3ff3c090690fea4771df8df33
#
_entry.id   c759b4c3ff3c090690fea4771df8df33
#
_cell.length_a   1.000
_cell.length_b   1.000
_cell.length_c   1.000
_cell.angle_alpha   90.00
_cell.angle_beta   90.00
_cell.angle_gamma   90.00
#
_symmetry.space_group_name_H-M   'P 1'
#
loop_
_entity.id
_entity.type
_entity.pdbx_description
1 polymer ?
#
loop_
_entity_poly.entity_id
_entity_poly.type
_entity_poly.pdbx_seq_one_letter_code
_entity_poly.pdbx_strand_id
1 'polypeptide(L)'
;TIEAEENQTLLEKLNREELINTMQFLQRCAAQAGYYYNLQAPGSEFGTMKLQTAENDDPIVAQVKIWDNKEHKIRTRFSLRRLVTEEDGSLSVKLPCGSYEAEVTCGPEYSTVLVPFEITKDKVTTIKARLARIAHLTDHGWTAGDLHHHSIYSSPAYGGTDPVIETPGQVCRSMKSLGMQFGALSDHHNVLNHEEWQRQNNNFTPIISKEISTSNGH
;
A
#
# COMPACT_ATOMS: atom_id res chain seq x y z
N THR A 1 -33.26 -32.39 15.50
CA THR A 1 -32.60 -32.68 16.79
C THR A 1 -31.62 -31.54 17.06
N ILE A 2 -31.45 -31.16 18.29
CA ILE A 2 -30.63 -30.00 18.76
C ILE A 2 -29.22 -30.02 18.18
N GLU A 3 -28.62 -31.18 18.08
CA GLU A 3 -27.24 -31.37 17.52
C GLU A 3 -27.13 -31.03 16.03
N ALA A 4 -28.20 -31.21 15.25
CA ALA A 4 -28.21 -30.82 13.83
C ALA A 4 -28.37 -29.32 13.64
N GLU A 5 -29.11 -28.64 14.50
CA GLU A 5 -29.27 -27.20 14.47
C GLU A 5 -28.01 -26.46 14.95
N GLU A 6 -27.33 -26.99 15.98
CA GLU A 6 -26.04 -26.45 16.44
C GLU A 6 -24.95 -26.58 15.38
N ASN A 7 -24.87 -27.71 14.68
CA ASN A 7 -23.90 -27.93 13.59
C ASN A 7 -24.19 -27.03 12.38
N GLN A 8 -25.45 -26.79 12.03
CA GLN A 8 -25.82 -25.89 10.95
C GLN A 8 -25.46 -24.43 11.31
N THR A 9 -25.70 -24.02 12.54
CA THR A 9 -25.34 -22.67 13.04
C THR A 9 -23.81 -22.46 13.06
N LEU A 10 -23.03 -23.51 13.36
CA LEU A 10 -21.58 -23.47 13.33
C LEU A 10 -21.06 -23.35 11.89
N LEU A 11 -21.61 -24.12 10.94
CA LEU A 11 -21.29 -24.05 9.52
C LEU A 11 -21.63 -22.66 8.93
N GLU A 12 -22.76 -22.08 9.29
CA GLU A 12 -23.15 -20.74 8.86
C GLU A 12 -22.21 -19.67 9.41
N LYS A 13 -21.76 -19.79 10.66
CA LYS A 13 -20.76 -18.89 11.26
C LYS A 13 -19.39 -19.03 10.56
N LEU A 14 -18.91 -20.24 10.33
CA LEU A 14 -17.65 -20.52 9.62
C LEU A 14 -17.70 -19.97 8.20
N ASN A 15 -18.79 -20.24 7.46
CA ASN A 15 -18.97 -19.71 6.10
C ASN A 15 -19.02 -18.17 6.07
N ARG A 16 -19.62 -17.55 7.08
CA ARG A 16 -19.68 -16.09 7.17
C ARG A 16 -18.33 -15.47 7.49
N GLU A 17 -17.55 -16.07 8.36
CA GLU A 17 -16.23 -15.64 8.72
C GLU A 17 -15.25 -15.80 7.55
N GLU A 18 -15.30 -16.92 6.84
CA GLU A 18 -14.54 -17.20 5.64
C GLU A 18 -14.89 -16.24 4.50
N LEU A 19 -16.16 -15.91 4.34
CA LEU A 19 -16.62 -14.91 3.37
C LEU A 19 -16.10 -13.52 3.70
N ILE A 20 -16.15 -13.11 4.97
CA ILE A 20 -15.63 -11.82 5.43
C ILE A 20 -14.12 -11.74 5.19
N ASN A 21 -13.37 -12.79 5.53
CA ASN A 21 -11.93 -12.86 5.30
C ASN A 21 -11.59 -12.81 3.81
N THR A 22 -12.32 -13.54 2.98
CA THR A 22 -12.16 -13.51 1.52
C THR A 22 -12.47 -12.12 0.95
N MET A 23 -13.54 -11.47 1.38
CA MET A 23 -13.86 -10.11 0.96
C MET A 23 -12.79 -9.10 1.37
N GLN A 24 -12.28 -9.19 2.59
CA GLN A 24 -11.19 -8.34 3.07
C GLN A 24 -9.90 -8.57 2.28
N PHE A 25 -9.58 -9.81 1.97
CA PHE A 25 -8.44 -10.17 1.11
C PHE A 25 -8.60 -9.56 -0.30
N LEU A 26 -9.75 -9.77 -0.93
CA LEU A 26 -10.03 -9.20 -2.26
C LEU A 26 -9.99 -7.66 -2.26
N GLN A 27 -10.46 -7.01 -1.18
CA GLN A 27 -10.38 -5.56 -1.02
C GLN A 27 -8.92 -5.08 -0.92
N ARG A 28 -8.06 -5.79 -0.19
CA ARG A 28 -6.63 -5.48 -0.10
C ARG A 28 -5.93 -5.70 -1.43
N CYS A 29 -6.18 -6.84 -2.09
CA CYS A 29 -5.65 -7.14 -3.42
C CYS A 29 -6.06 -6.08 -4.44
N ALA A 30 -7.33 -5.66 -4.43
CA ALA A 30 -7.82 -4.62 -5.31
C ALA A 30 -7.18 -3.25 -5.02
N ALA A 31 -6.97 -2.90 -3.75
CA ALA A 31 -6.29 -1.68 -3.37
C ALA A 31 -4.81 -1.68 -3.81
N GLN A 32 -4.09 -2.78 -3.61
CA GLN A 32 -2.69 -2.94 -4.01
C GLN A 32 -2.52 -2.99 -5.53
N ALA A 33 -3.40 -3.71 -6.24
CA ALA A 33 -3.38 -3.76 -7.70
C ALA A 33 -3.81 -2.43 -8.36
N GLY A 34 -4.20 -1.43 -7.56
CA GLY A 34 -4.69 -0.16 -8.06
C GLY A 34 -6.02 -0.29 -8.81
N TYR A 35 -6.78 -1.33 -8.57
CA TYR A 35 -8.10 -1.51 -9.18
C TYR A 35 -9.17 -0.73 -8.43
N TYR A 36 -10.02 -0.08 -9.22
CA TYR A 36 -11.26 0.50 -8.75
C TYR A 36 -12.40 -0.46 -8.95
N TYR A 37 -13.24 -0.65 -7.94
CA TYR A 37 -14.51 -1.36 -8.08
C TYR A 37 -15.45 -0.70 -9.09
N ASN A 38 -15.34 0.63 -9.28
CA ASN A 38 -16.14 1.39 -10.22
C ASN A 38 -15.50 1.59 -11.61
N LEU A 39 -14.31 1.02 -11.85
CA LEU A 39 -13.58 1.23 -13.10
C LEU A 39 -14.20 0.58 -14.32
N GLN A 40 -15.19 -0.27 -14.15
CA GLN A 40 -15.80 -1.02 -15.24
C GLN A 40 -17.29 -0.76 -15.39
N ALA A 41 -17.80 0.35 -14.85
CA ALA A 41 -19.15 0.75 -15.19
C ALA A 41 -19.25 0.95 -16.71
N PRO A 42 -20.18 0.26 -17.40
CA PRO A 42 -20.35 0.41 -18.84
C PRO A 42 -20.53 1.90 -19.20
N GLY A 43 -19.73 2.41 -20.14
CA GLY A 43 -19.78 3.81 -20.57
C GLY A 43 -18.87 4.76 -19.82
N SER A 44 -18.07 4.31 -18.84
CA SER A 44 -17.08 5.18 -18.20
C SER A 44 -15.98 5.60 -19.18
N GLU A 45 -15.68 6.89 -19.20
CA GLU A 45 -14.59 7.47 -19.95
C GLU A 45 -13.37 7.62 -19.04
N PHE A 46 -12.17 7.45 -19.58
CA PHE A 46 -10.92 7.44 -18.82
C PHE A 46 -9.87 8.35 -19.43
N GLY A 47 -8.99 8.85 -18.57
CA GLY A 47 -7.73 9.46 -18.95
C GLY A 47 -6.60 8.93 -18.03
N THR A 48 -5.42 9.50 -18.15
CA THR A 48 -4.24 9.09 -17.39
C THR A 48 -3.72 10.25 -16.56
N MET A 49 -3.53 10.04 -15.26
CA MET A 49 -2.72 10.92 -14.42
C MET A 49 -1.27 10.45 -14.46
N LYS A 50 -0.34 11.40 -14.63
CA LYS A 50 1.08 11.21 -14.36
C LYS A 50 1.50 12.16 -13.26
N LEU A 51 2.14 11.63 -12.22
CA LEU A 51 2.68 12.39 -11.09
C LEU A 51 4.20 12.26 -11.07
N GLN A 52 4.87 13.36 -10.73
CA GLN A 52 6.27 13.37 -10.35
C GLN A 52 6.42 13.96 -8.95
N THR A 53 7.11 13.23 -8.06
CA THR A 53 7.41 13.65 -6.68
C THR A 53 8.89 13.97 -6.54
N ALA A 54 9.20 15.03 -5.80
CA ALA A 54 10.57 15.46 -5.55
C ALA A 54 10.71 16.20 -4.21
N GLU A 55 11.92 16.08 -3.62
CA GLU A 55 12.44 16.95 -2.57
C GLU A 55 13.59 17.78 -3.17
N ASN A 56 13.52 19.10 -3.14
CA ASN A 56 14.56 20.00 -3.70
C ASN A 56 14.98 19.65 -5.14
N ASP A 57 14.03 19.24 -5.98
CA ASP A 57 14.19 18.75 -7.36
C ASP A 57 14.79 17.33 -7.50
N ASP A 58 15.23 16.69 -6.42
CA ASP A 58 15.63 15.28 -6.42
C ASP A 58 14.40 14.38 -6.32
N PRO A 59 14.28 13.33 -7.15
CA PRO A 59 13.19 12.39 -7.09
C PRO A 59 13.09 11.71 -5.73
N ILE A 60 11.87 11.56 -5.20
CA ILE A 60 11.63 10.90 -3.92
C ILE A 60 10.46 9.91 -4.03
N VAL A 61 10.63 8.73 -3.42
CA VAL A 61 9.54 7.78 -3.25
C VAL A 61 8.52 8.34 -2.25
N ALA A 62 7.25 8.39 -2.66
CA ALA A 62 6.21 8.98 -1.84
C ALA A 62 4.92 8.15 -1.85
N GLN A 63 4.17 8.21 -0.76
CA GLN A 63 2.82 7.69 -0.68
C GLN A 63 1.85 8.69 -1.31
N VAL A 64 0.94 8.17 -2.13
CA VAL A 64 -0.07 8.95 -2.83
C VAL A 64 -1.46 8.41 -2.52
N LYS A 65 -2.34 9.25 -2.00
CA LYS A 65 -3.76 8.95 -1.87
C LYS A 65 -4.53 9.81 -2.85
N ILE A 66 -5.44 9.20 -3.59
CA ILE A 66 -6.28 9.91 -4.55
C ILE A 66 -7.70 9.98 -3.99
N TRP A 67 -8.25 11.17 -3.98
CA TRP A 67 -9.58 11.48 -3.50
C TRP A 67 -10.45 11.97 -4.64
N ASP A 68 -11.71 11.51 -4.70
CA ASP A 68 -12.73 12.11 -5.56
C ASP A 68 -13.17 13.45 -4.95
N ASN A 69 -13.18 14.50 -5.76
CA ASN A 69 -13.52 15.85 -5.31
C ASN A 69 -15.00 16.00 -4.87
N LYS A 70 -15.85 15.06 -5.25
CA LYS A 70 -17.25 15.05 -4.82
C LYS A 70 -17.45 14.67 -3.36
N GLU A 71 -16.51 13.93 -2.77
CA GLU A 71 -16.57 13.42 -1.39
C GLU A 71 -15.82 14.32 -0.38
N HIS A 72 -15.26 15.43 -0.80
CA HIS A 72 -14.36 16.28 -0.02
C HIS A 72 -14.92 16.90 1.26
N LYS A 73 -16.23 16.90 1.48
CA LYS A 73 -16.79 17.44 2.72
C LYS A 73 -16.56 16.57 3.93
N ILE A 74 -16.31 15.29 3.72
CA ILE A 74 -15.96 14.34 4.79
C ILE A 74 -14.89 13.42 4.19
N ARG A 75 -13.61 13.70 4.46
CA ARG A 75 -12.54 12.73 4.16
C ARG A 75 -12.89 11.45 4.87
N THR A 76 -13.47 10.52 4.13
CA THR A 76 -13.74 9.19 4.65
C THR A 76 -12.40 8.53 4.98
N ARG A 77 -12.41 7.58 5.90
CA ARG A 77 -11.22 6.82 6.32
C ARG A 77 -10.49 6.15 5.14
N PHE A 78 -11.13 6.11 3.98
CA PHE A 78 -10.64 5.40 2.80
C PHE A 78 -10.56 6.35 1.60
N SER A 79 -9.34 6.60 1.11
CA SER A 79 -9.11 7.19 -0.19
C SER A 79 -9.58 6.25 -1.30
N LEU A 80 -9.90 6.79 -2.46
CA LEU A 80 -10.21 5.99 -3.64
C LEU A 80 -9.05 5.07 -4.00
N ARG A 81 -7.82 5.57 -3.90
CA ARG A 81 -6.59 4.81 -4.11
C ARG A 81 -5.52 5.23 -3.12
N ARG A 82 -4.75 4.22 -2.70
CA ARG A 82 -3.50 4.41 -1.98
C ARG A 82 -2.40 3.77 -2.83
N LEU A 83 -1.46 4.56 -3.28
CA LEU A 83 -0.42 4.19 -4.22
C LEU A 83 0.95 4.65 -3.69
N VAL A 84 2.01 4.08 -4.27
CA VAL A 84 3.40 4.47 -4.00
C VAL A 84 4.06 4.79 -5.33
N THR A 85 4.84 5.86 -5.38
CA THR A 85 5.62 6.22 -6.58
C THR A 85 6.78 5.24 -6.80
N GLU A 86 7.31 5.20 -8.00
CA GLU A 86 8.52 4.45 -8.32
C GLU A 86 9.76 5.13 -7.69
N GLU A 87 10.93 4.47 -7.79
CA GLU A 87 12.20 5.00 -7.23
C GLU A 87 12.61 6.34 -7.84
N ASP A 88 12.20 6.62 -9.06
CA ASP A 88 12.40 7.89 -9.76
C ASP A 88 11.33 8.95 -9.44
N GLY A 89 10.50 8.69 -8.43
CA GLY A 89 9.42 9.58 -8.02
C GLY A 89 8.21 9.59 -8.97
N SER A 90 8.20 8.78 -10.02
CA SER A 90 7.11 8.76 -10.99
C SER A 90 5.95 7.87 -10.56
N LEU A 91 4.74 8.25 -10.98
CA LEU A 91 3.54 7.43 -10.86
C LEU A 91 2.65 7.68 -12.08
N SER A 92 2.14 6.61 -12.68
CA SER A 92 1.16 6.70 -13.76
C SER A 92 -0.06 5.86 -13.43
N VAL A 93 -1.24 6.46 -13.47
CA VAL A 93 -2.49 5.76 -13.15
C VAL A 93 -3.62 6.18 -14.07
N LYS A 94 -4.40 5.19 -14.52
CA LYS A 94 -5.63 5.40 -15.30
C LYS A 94 -6.80 5.64 -14.34
N LEU A 95 -7.55 6.72 -14.57
CA LEU A 95 -8.68 7.15 -13.75
C LEU A 95 -9.89 7.48 -14.63
N PRO A 96 -11.12 7.31 -14.13
CA PRO A 96 -12.31 7.84 -14.78
C PRO A 96 -12.21 9.36 -14.94
N CYS A 97 -12.92 9.91 -15.95
CA CYS A 97 -13.03 11.36 -16.11
C CYS A 97 -13.70 11.99 -14.89
N GLY A 98 -13.11 13.07 -14.38
CA GLY A 98 -13.60 13.76 -13.19
C GLY A 98 -12.54 14.63 -12.53
N SER A 99 -12.96 15.27 -11.45
CA SER A 99 -12.11 16.14 -10.62
C SER A 99 -11.63 15.36 -9.39
N TYR A 100 -10.33 15.45 -9.11
CA TYR A 100 -9.64 14.71 -8.07
C TYR A 100 -8.68 15.59 -7.26
N GLU A 101 -8.23 15.07 -6.13
CA GLU A 101 -7.10 15.61 -5.37
C GLU A 101 -6.14 14.47 -5.03
N ALA A 102 -4.87 14.69 -5.30
CA ALA A 102 -3.80 13.83 -4.81
C ALA A 102 -3.25 14.38 -3.49
N GLU A 103 -3.29 13.56 -2.44
CA GLU A 103 -2.62 13.79 -1.17
C GLU A 103 -1.30 13.02 -1.21
N VAL A 104 -0.19 13.75 -1.17
CA VAL A 104 1.16 13.18 -1.32
C VAL A 104 1.98 13.44 -0.06
N THR A 105 2.62 12.40 0.48
CA THR A 105 3.48 12.47 1.66
C THR A 105 4.64 11.47 1.58
N CYS A 106 5.73 11.76 2.30
CA CYS A 106 6.84 10.82 2.52
C CYS A 106 7.10 10.61 4.01
N GLY A 107 6.04 10.27 4.76
CA GLY A 107 6.12 10.03 6.20
C GLY A 107 6.15 11.30 7.06
N PRO A 108 6.44 11.13 8.37
CA PRO A 108 6.23 12.19 9.36
C PRO A 108 7.25 13.32 9.29
N GLU A 109 8.39 13.13 8.65
CA GLU A 109 9.41 14.17 8.48
C GLU A 109 9.08 15.16 7.36
N TYR A 110 8.02 14.91 6.57
CA TYR A 110 7.66 15.71 5.40
C TYR A 110 6.28 16.35 5.55
N SER A 111 6.14 17.52 4.94
CA SER A 111 4.82 18.13 4.76
C SER A 111 3.96 17.30 3.81
N THR A 112 2.66 17.27 4.11
CA THR A 112 1.69 16.70 3.15
C THR A 112 1.35 17.73 2.10
N VAL A 113 1.40 17.34 0.82
CA VAL A 113 1.06 18.19 -0.32
C VAL A 113 -0.26 17.73 -0.92
N LEU A 114 -1.19 18.68 -1.14
CA LEU A 114 -2.47 18.45 -1.78
C LEU A 114 -2.43 19.05 -3.19
N VAL A 115 -2.68 18.24 -4.20
CA VAL A 115 -2.65 18.65 -5.61
C VAL A 115 -4.00 18.36 -6.26
N PRO A 116 -4.84 19.38 -6.51
CA PRO A 116 -6.08 19.19 -7.27
C PRO A 116 -5.76 18.98 -8.76
N PHE A 117 -6.52 18.11 -9.42
CA PHE A 117 -6.39 17.86 -10.85
C PHE A 117 -7.67 17.36 -11.48
N GLU A 118 -7.76 17.43 -12.83
CA GLU A 118 -8.86 16.91 -13.61
C GLU A 118 -8.39 15.84 -14.59
N ILE A 119 -9.20 14.82 -14.74
CA ILE A 119 -9.03 13.77 -15.75
C ILE A 119 -10.05 13.98 -16.87
N THR A 120 -9.51 14.12 -18.08
CA THR A 120 -10.29 14.24 -19.32
C THR A 120 -10.07 12.99 -20.18
N LYS A 121 -11.11 12.58 -20.90
CA LYS A 121 -11.12 11.42 -21.80
C LYS A 121 -9.88 11.40 -22.71
N ASP A 122 -9.22 10.26 -22.75
CA ASP A 122 -8.06 9.93 -23.61
C ASP A 122 -6.89 10.93 -23.49
N LYS A 123 -6.87 11.79 -22.45
CA LYS A 123 -5.78 12.73 -22.20
C LYS A 123 -4.89 12.29 -21.06
N VAL A 124 -3.65 12.82 -21.08
CA VAL A 124 -2.70 12.70 -19.99
C VAL A 124 -2.69 14.01 -19.21
N THR A 125 -3.02 13.94 -17.91
CA THR A 125 -2.88 15.05 -16.96
C THR A 125 -1.60 14.84 -16.17
N THR A 126 -0.65 15.77 -16.29
CA THR A 126 0.61 15.71 -15.54
C THR A 126 0.55 16.64 -14.35
N ILE A 127 0.85 16.13 -13.16
CA ILE A 127 0.93 16.87 -11.90
C ILE A 127 2.29 16.68 -11.25
N LYS A 128 2.70 17.63 -10.40
CA LYS A 128 3.95 17.58 -9.65
C LYS A 128 3.67 17.86 -8.18
N ALA A 129 4.33 17.10 -7.30
CA ALA A 129 4.31 17.34 -5.87
C ALA A 129 5.75 17.54 -5.38
N ARG A 130 6.05 18.75 -4.87
CA ARG A 130 7.31 19.06 -4.21
C ARG A 130 7.09 18.94 -2.70
N LEU A 131 7.75 17.97 -2.11
CA LEU A 131 7.67 17.70 -0.67
C LEU A 131 8.76 18.50 0.04
N ALA A 132 8.38 19.17 1.12
CA ALA A 132 9.32 19.86 1.98
C ALA A 132 9.57 19.02 3.23
N ARG A 133 10.84 18.73 3.52
CA ARG A 133 11.22 18.10 4.78
C ARG A 133 11.11 19.14 5.90
N ILE A 134 10.32 18.83 6.92
CA ILE A 134 10.02 19.72 8.07
C ILE A 134 10.76 19.30 9.34
N ALA A 135 11.33 18.10 9.35
CA ALA A 135 12.16 17.59 10.45
C ALA A 135 13.31 16.77 9.87
N HIS A 136 14.47 16.81 10.52
CA HIS A 136 15.68 16.08 10.15
C HIS A 136 16.12 15.21 11.33
N LEU A 137 15.36 14.17 11.63
CA LEU A 137 15.59 13.33 12.81
C LEU A 137 16.91 12.56 12.73
N THR A 138 17.37 12.24 11.53
CA THR A 138 18.68 11.59 11.30
C THR A 138 19.84 12.45 11.77
N ASP A 139 19.76 13.78 11.69
CA ASP A 139 20.80 14.71 12.18
C ASP A 139 20.94 14.67 13.72
N HIS A 140 19.92 14.14 14.38
CA HIS A 140 19.88 13.92 15.83
C HIS A 140 20.10 12.45 16.23
N GLY A 141 20.53 11.60 15.29
CA GLY A 141 20.82 10.19 15.54
C GLY A 141 19.60 9.27 15.60
N TRP A 142 18.43 9.74 15.15
CA TRP A 142 17.22 8.93 15.06
C TRP A 142 17.07 8.32 13.67
N THR A 143 16.63 7.08 13.61
CA THR A 143 16.36 6.36 12.37
C THR A 143 14.99 5.71 12.44
N ALA A 144 14.16 5.94 11.44
CA ALA A 144 12.82 5.35 11.35
C ALA A 144 12.87 4.00 10.64
N GLY A 145 12.09 3.04 11.12
CA GLY A 145 11.97 1.73 10.45
C GLY A 145 10.88 0.86 11.05
N ASP A 146 10.69 -0.30 10.43
CA ASP A 146 9.73 -1.33 10.84
C ASP A 146 10.48 -2.62 11.18
N LEU A 147 10.23 -3.18 12.36
CA LEU A 147 10.90 -4.39 12.84
C LEU A 147 10.10 -5.67 12.61
N HIS A 148 8.88 -5.56 12.06
CA HIS A 148 8.03 -6.72 11.83
C HIS A 148 7.07 -6.47 10.66
N HIS A 149 7.33 -7.07 9.52
CA HIS A 149 6.51 -6.95 8.33
C HIS A 149 6.49 -8.25 7.52
N HIS A 150 5.43 -8.45 6.72
CA HIS A 150 5.24 -9.65 5.90
C HIS A 150 5.20 -9.32 4.42
N SER A 151 5.66 -10.27 3.60
CA SER A 151 5.57 -10.21 2.15
C SER A 151 4.71 -11.35 1.60
N ILE A 152 4.63 -11.43 0.27
CA ILE A 152 3.93 -12.53 -0.42
C ILE A 152 4.37 -13.92 0.05
N TYR A 153 5.59 -14.05 0.57
CA TYR A 153 6.11 -15.32 1.09
C TYR A 153 5.44 -15.78 2.40
N SER A 154 4.66 -14.90 3.08
CA SER A 154 3.75 -15.29 4.17
C SER A 154 2.37 -15.72 3.69
N SER A 155 2.09 -15.66 2.38
CA SER A 155 0.79 -16.01 1.84
C SER A 155 0.56 -17.52 1.75
N PRO A 156 -0.69 -17.98 1.58
CA PRO A 156 -1.02 -19.40 1.41
C PRO A 156 -0.28 -20.07 0.25
N ALA A 157 0.12 -19.32 -0.78
CA ALA A 157 0.89 -19.84 -1.90
C ALA A 157 2.28 -20.35 -1.48
N TYR A 158 2.80 -19.89 -0.36
CA TYR A 158 4.12 -20.26 0.21
C TYR A 158 4.01 -20.94 1.57
N GLY A 159 2.82 -21.43 1.93
CA GLY A 159 2.58 -22.18 3.18
C GLY A 159 2.32 -21.31 4.41
N GLY A 160 2.15 -20.00 4.23
CA GLY A 160 1.71 -19.08 5.27
C GLY A 160 0.18 -18.95 5.32
N THR A 161 -0.28 -18.01 6.12
CA THR A 161 -1.72 -17.76 6.34
C THR A 161 -2.13 -16.32 6.05
N ASP A 162 -1.17 -15.43 5.76
CA ASP A 162 -1.42 -14.01 5.62
C ASP A 162 -1.92 -13.65 4.24
N PRO A 163 -2.95 -12.81 4.15
CA PRO A 163 -3.46 -12.32 2.87
C PRO A 163 -2.59 -11.19 2.30
N VAL A 164 -1.27 -11.42 2.19
CA VAL A 164 -0.28 -10.46 1.68
C VAL A 164 0.10 -10.85 0.25
N ILE A 165 0.18 -9.86 -0.63
CA ILE A 165 0.54 -10.03 -2.04
C ILE A 165 1.76 -9.19 -2.46
N GLU A 166 2.25 -8.32 -1.59
CA GLU A 166 3.40 -7.46 -1.90
C GLU A 166 4.70 -8.27 -1.91
N THR A 167 5.46 -8.09 -2.98
CA THR A 167 6.83 -8.65 -3.05
C THR A 167 7.75 -7.88 -2.09
N PRO A 168 8.90 -8.45 -1.67
CA PRO A 168 9.90 -7.73 -0.87
C PRO A 168 10.27 -6.36 -1.43
N GLY A 169 10.43 -6.23 -2.74
CA GLY A 169 10.71 -4.95 -3.39
C GLY A 169 9.58 -3.94 -3.25
N GLN A 170 8.33 -4.37 -3.36
CA GLN A 170 7.16 -3.52 -3.13
C GLN A 170 7.04 -3.08 -1.66
N VAL A 171 7.29 -4.00 -0.71
CA VAL A 171 7.33 -3.70 0.72
C VAL A 171 8.41 -2.66 1.03
N CYS A 172 9.64 -2.83 0.51
CA CYS A 172 10.71 -1.85 0.68
C CYS A 172 10.29 -0.47 0.17
N ARG A 173 9.73 -0.40 -1.02
CA ARG A 173 9.25 0.87 -1.61
C ARG A 173 8.13 1.49 -0.78
N SER A 174 7.20 0.68 -0.25
CA SER A 174 6.16 1.14 0.67
C SER A 174 6.76 1.73 1.96
N MET A 175 7.77 1.09 2.55
CA MET A 175 8.48 1.59 3.73
C MET A 175 9.22 2.91 3.43
N LYS A 176 9.95 2.99 2.32
CA LYS A 176 10.61 4.24 1.87
C LYS A 176 9.61 5.38 1.70
N SER A 177 8.43 5.10 1.14
CA SER A 177 7.36 6.11 0.96
C SER A 177 6.82 6.70 2.27
N LEU A 178 7.13 6.06 3.39
CA LEU A 178 6.81 6.50 4.75
C LEU A 178 8.03 7.09 5.49
N GLY A 179 9.15 7.30 4.79
CA GLY A 179 10.38 7.86 5.35
C GLY A 179 11.19 6.86 6.17
N MET A 180 10.93 5.57 6.06
CA MET A 180 11.69 4.54 6.77
C MET A 180 13.03 4.27 6.09
N GLN A 181 14.09 4.09 6.88
CA GLN A 181 15.46 3.81 6.43
C GLN A 181 15.88 2.35 6.66
N PHE A 182 15.13 1.59 7.44
CA PHE A 182 15.35 0.17 7.64
C PHE A 182 14.04 -0.60 7.80
N GLY A 183 14.08 -1.92 7.60
CA GLY A 183 12.94 -2.78 7.85
C GLY A 183 13.32 -4.24 8.01
N ALA A 184 12.56 -4.96 8.84
CA ALA A 184 12.65 -6.40 9.01
C ALA A 184 11.49 -7.08 8.29
N LEU A 185 11.79 -8.06 7.44
CA LEU A 185 10.79 -8.85 6.74
C LEU A 185 10.72 -10.24 7.42
N SER A 186 9.61 -10.44 8.15
CA SER A 186 9.42 -11.56 9.10
C SER A 186 8.42 -12.59 8.58
N ASP A 187 8.61 -13.08 7.35
CA ASP A 187 7.68 -14.05 6.76
C ASP A 187 7.56 -15.34 7.57
N HIS A 188 6.33 -15.89 7.61
CA HIS A 188 6.01 -17.07 8.40
C HIS A 188 6.77 -18.31 7.93
N HIS A 189 7.44 -19.00 8.86
CA HIS A 189 8.00 -20.34 8.74
C HIS A 189 9.02 -20.59 7.63
N ASN A 190 9.38 -19.58 6.82
CA ASN A 190 10.31 -19.76 5.70
C ASN A 190 11.33 -18.62 5.63
N VAL A 191 12.30 -18.75 4.73
CA VAL A 191 13.40 -17.80 4.49
C VAL A 191 13.50 -17.45 3.00
N LEU A 192 12.43 -17.67 2.23
CA LEU A 192 12.39 -17.49 0.79
C LEU A 192 12.59 -16.03 0.38
N ASN A 193 12.21 -15.09 1.26
CA ASN A 193 12.36 -13.66 1.05
C ASN A 193 13.80 -13.16 1.19
N HIS A 194 14.71 -13.90 1.87
CA HIS A 194 15.97 -13.35 2.36
C HIS A 194 16.87 -12.82 1.25
N GLU A 195 17.01 -13.55 0.14
CA GLU A 195 17.88 -13.10 -0.96
C GLU A 195 17.31 -11.86 -1.65
N GLU A 196 15.99 -11.84 -1.94
CA GLU A 196 15.35 -10.69 -2.55
C GLU A 196 15.35 -9.48 -1.61
N TRP A 197 15.12 -9.71 -0.31
CA TRP A 197 15.11 -8.65 0.69
C TRP A 197 16.49 -8.01 0.85
N GLN A 198 17.55 -8.80 0.93
CA GLN A 198 18.93 -8.30 1.01
C GLN A 198 19.35 -7.43 -0.17
N ARG A 199 18.75 -7.62 -1.34
CA ARG A 199 19.01 -6.78 -2.53
C ARG A 199 18.41 -5.37 -2.41
N GLN A 200 17.51 -5.14 -1.43
CA GLN A 200 16.86 -3.83 -1.20
C GLN A 200 17.76 -2.84 -0.44
N ASN A 201 19.08 -2.90 -0.64
CA ASN A 201 20.05 -2.14 0.13
C ASN A 201 20.36 -0.73 -0.43
N ASN A 202 19.60 -0.25 -1.42
CA ASN A 202 19.77 1.08 -1.99
C ASN A 202 19.09 2.13 -1.10
N ASN A 203 19.89 2.87 -0.32
CA ASN A 203 19.42 3.86 0.67
C ASN A 203 18.36 3.28 1.64
N PHE A 204 18.50 2.00 1.97
CA PHE A 204 17.64 1.28 2.89
C PHE A 204 18.42 0.14 3.52
N THR A 205 18.17 -0.16 4.81
CA THR A 205 18.82 -1.26 5.52
C THR A 205 17.84 -2.43 5.69
N PRO A 206 17.94 -3.48 4.86
CA PRO A 206 17.11 -4.67 5.01
C PRO A 206 17.64 -5.53 6.17
N ILE A 207 16.79 -5.80 7.14
CA ILE A 207 17.06 -6.69 8.27
C ILE A 207 16.46 -8.06 7.97
N ILE A 208 17.29 -9.09 8.00
CA ILE A 208 16.86 -10.48 7.83
C ILE A 208 16.13 -10.94 9.09
N SER A 209 14.93 -11.42 8.90
CA SER A 209 14.06 -11.89 9.97
C SER A 209 13.21 -13.08 9.53
N LYS A 210 12.58 -13.75 10.48
CA LYS A 210 11.65 -14.85 10.27
C LYS A 210 10.68 -14.92 11.43
N GLU A 211 9.40 -15.07 11.17
CA GLU A 211 8.42 -15.34 12.20
C GLU A 211 8.19 -16.85 12.37
N ILE A 212 8.20 -17.30 13.60
CA ILE A 212 7.93 -18.69 13.96
C ILE A 212 6.68 -18.72 14.83
N SER A 213 5.55 -19.14 14.25
CA SER A 213 4.33 -19.39 14.99
C SER A 213 4.38 -20.78 15.64
N THR A 214 4.00 -20.87 16.89
CA THR A 214 3.93 -22.11 17.66
C THR A 214 2.51 -22.30 18.20
N SER A 215 2.23 -23.47 18.79
CA SER A 215 0.96 -23.72 19.48
C SER A 215 0.70 -22.76 20.65
N ASN A 216 1.74 -22.10 21.14
CA ASN A 216 1.68 -21.15 22.28
C ASN A 216 1.71 -19.67 21.83
N GLY A 217 1.65 -19.40 20.53
CA GLY A 217 1.76 -18.07 19.94
C GLY A 217 3.05 -17.84 19.14
N HIS A 218 3.26 -16.58 18.79
CA HIS A 218 4.45 -16.14 18.06
C HIS A 218 5.35 -15.31 18.94
#